data_f965d9d2fd3ce23275f59f5bbb7657e9
#
_entry.id   f965d9d2fd3ce23275f59f5bbb7657e9
#
_cell.length_a   1.000
_cell.length_b   1.000
_cell.length_c   1.000
_cell.angle_alpha   90.00
_cell.angle_beta   90.00
_cell.angle_gamma   90.00
#
_symmetry.space_group_name_H-M   'P 1'
#
loop_
_entity.id
_entity.type
_entity.pdbx_description
1 polymer ?
#
loop_
_entity_poly.entity_id
_entity_poly.type
_entity_poly.pdbx_seq_one_letter_code
_entity_poly.pdbx_strand_id
1 'polypeptide(L)'
;MFKLTVLTVTLALTAVVAFGQAPTLQIRTPDGPNLPAELFYGNVKVKPLRLRPGTNQVITIDDSDFFVSQHYVDFLNRFPDTSGFNYWVSQFAGCSTQSCINTKRIDVSNAFFFELEFQQTGAYVYRLYRASFGNNQPAPNPHPDSNFPGEDLKMPNYTAFKADRQLVVGGSNLAQKQLDLANAFVARPEFTTKYPASLATADQFVDAVLATVQNDLGVNLQSERNGLIALWNSGGRGAVMYRLADDNVGTNPINNRPFIDAEYNRAFVYTQYSGYLRRNSDVPGFMFWLGQVNGGPLRDISKQHAMVCSFITSQEYQLRFGSTATHTNAECN
;
A
#
# COMPACT_ATOMS: atom_id res chain seq x y z
N MET A 1 86.19 35.23 -1.35
CA MET A 1 85.39 34.90 -2.54
C MET A 1 84.45 33.82 -2.14
N PHE A 2 83.20 34.14 -1.74
CA PHE A 2 82.16 33.14 -1.46
C PHE A 2 81.25 33.09 -2.68
N LYS A 3 81.13 31.87 -3.25
CA LYS A 3 80.18 31.60 -4.34
C LYS A 3 78.84 31.20 -3.71
N LEU A 4 77.84 32.02 -3.96
CA LEU A 4 76.43 31.74 -3.57
C LEU A 4 75.79 30.88 -4.67
N THR A 5 75.47 29.64 -4.34
CA THR A 5 74.75 28.74 -5.25
C THR A 5 73.26 28.89 -4.97
N VAL A 6 72.53 29.48 -5.91
CA VAL A 6 71.08 29.60 -5.83
C VAL A 6 70.45 28.28 -6.31
N LEU A 7 69.77 27.58 -5.41
CA LEU A 7 69.03 26.38 -5.71
C LEU A 7 67.59 26.77 -6.08
N THR A 8 67.27 26.72 -7.36
CA THR A 8 65.92 26.92 -7.87
C THR A 8 65.09 25.59 -7.68
N VAL A 9 64.18 25.61 -6.73
CA VAL A 9 63.18 24.51 -6.56
C VAL A 9 62.04 24.80 -7.50
N THR A 10 61.95 24.03 -8.57
CA THR A 10 60.79 24.03 -9.47
C THR A 10 59.66 23.14 -8.85
N LEU A 11 58.61 23.77 -8.34
CA LEU A 11 57.43 23.09 -7.85
C LEU A 11 56.56 22.67 -9.06
N ALA A 12 56.60 21.42 -9.43
CA ALA A 12 55.73 20.88 -10.45
C ALA A 12 54.33 20.68 -9.83
N LEU A 13 53.38 21.56 -10.14
CA LEU A 13 51.95 21.35 -9.85
C LEU A 13 51.43 20.25 -10.78
N THR A 14 51.30 19.03 -10.28
CA THR A 14 50.51 17.99 -10.96
C THR A 14 49.03 18.28 -10.71
N ALA A 15 48.37 18.87 -11.70
CA ALA A 15 46.90 18.93 -11.70
C ALA A 15 46.34 17.51 -11.83
N VAL A 16 45.86 16.95 -10.74
CA VAL A 16 45.08 15.74 -10.78
C VAL A 16 43.74 16.10 -11.41
N VAL A 17 43.59 15.80 -12.69
CA VAL A 17 42.29 15.86 -13.36
C VAL A 17 41.49 14.70 -12.79
N ALA A 18 40.61 14.97 -11.81
CA ALA A 18 39.63 14.02 -11.38
C ALA A 18 38.65 13.80 -12.55
N PHE A 19 38.84 12.75 -13.31
CA PHE A 19 37.85 12.28 -14.24
C PHE A 19 36.65 11.84 -13.40
N GLY A 20 35.67 12.71 -13.25
CA GLY A 20 34.36 12.32 -12.70
C GLY A 20 33.85 11.17 -13.55
N GLN A 21 33.72 10.00 -12.94
CA GLN A 21 33.11 8.84 -13.61
C GLN A 21 31.74 9.25 -14.10
N ALA A 22 31.47 9.07 -15.39
CA ALA A 22 30.16 9.37 -15.95
C ALA A 22 29.08 8.61 -15.19
N PRO A 23 27.93 9.24 -14.89
CA PRO A 23 26.85 8.54 -14.22
C PRO A 23 26.45 7.28 -14.97
N THR A 24 26.32 6.18 -14.25
CA THR A 24 25.92 4.90 -14.84
C THR A 24 24.40 4.68 -14.70
N LEU A 25 23.82 3.97 -15.64
CA LEU A 25 22.46 3.48 -15.54
C LEU A 25 22.37 2.38 -14.47
N GLN A 26 21.46 2.52 -13.53
CA GLN A 26 21.24 1.56 -12.45
C GLN A 26 19.79 1.16 -12.42
N ILE A 27 19.53 -0.14 -12.35
CA ILE A 27 18.20 -0.68 -12.08
C ILE A 27 18.09 -0.87 -10.57
N ARG A 28 17.13 -0.20 -9.95
CA ARG A 28 16.83 -0.35 -8.52
C ARG A 28 15.45 -0.98 -8.38
N THR A 29 15.35 -1.97 -7.50
CA THR A 29 14.09 -2.64 -7.17
C THR A 29 13.65 -2.18 -5.78
N PRO A 30 12.99 -1.02 -5.66
CA PRO A 30 12.76 -0.39 -4.35
C PRO A 30 11.73 -1.13 -3.51
N ASP A 31 10.82 -1.86 -4.14
CA ASP A 31 9.59 -2.34 -3.53
C ASP A 31 9.47 -3.87 -3.48
N GLY A 32 10.53 -4.59 -3.76
CA GLY A 32 10.55 -6.06 -3.69
C GLY A 32 10.44 -6.75 -5.06
N PRO A 33 10.51 -8.10 -5.09
CA PRO A 33 10.76 -8.85 -6.32
C PRO A 33 9.63 -8.82 -7.34
N ASN A 34 8.40 -8.48 -6.91
CA ASN A 34 7.22 -8.49 -7.77
C ASN A 34 6.83 -7.10 -8.31
N LEU A 35 7.58 -6.06 -7.95
CA LEU A 35 7.34 -4.71 -8.42
C LEU A 35 8.30 -4.32 -9.53
N PRO A 36 7.88 -3.45 -10.46
CA PRO A 36 8.73 -3.03 -11.55
C PRO A 36 9.98 -2.33 -11.00
N ALA A 37 11.13 -2.72 -11.51
CA ALA A 37 12.39 -2.06 -11.23
C ALA A 37 12.35 -0.61 -11.72
N GLU A 38 12.97 0.29 -10.96
CA GLU A 38 13.14 1.69 -11.33
C GLU A 38 14.52 1.89 -11.96
N LEU A 39 14.55 2.65 -13.05
CA LEU A 39 15.79 2.99 -13.74
C LEU A 39 16.31 4.35 -13.25
N PHE A 40 17.57 4.38 -12.84
CA PHE A 40 18.28 5.57 -12.42
C PHE A 40 19.49 5.85 -13.33
N TYR A 41 19.75 7.12 -13.61
CA TYR A 41 21.00 7.59 -14.17
C TYR A 41 21.73 8.40 -13.10
N GLY A 42 22.74 7.80 -12.50
CA GLY A 42 23.30 8.31 -11.26
C GLY A 42 22.26 8.30 -10.14
N ASN A 43 21.96 9.47 -9.59
CA ASN A 43 20.94 9.65 -8.54
C ASN A 43 19.59 10.17 -9.08
N VAL A 44 19.50 10.40 -10.39
CA VAL A 44 18.26 10.87 -11.02
C VAL A 44 17.47 9.68 -11.51
N LYS A 45 16.22 9.58 -11.08
CA LYS A 45 15.29 8.57 -11.59
C LYS A 45 15.04 8.85 -13.07
N VAL A 46 15.51 7.93 -13.92
CA VAL A 46 15.17 7.93 -15.33
C VAL A 46 13.89 7.15 -15.47
N LYS A 47 12.87 7.80 -16.00
CA LYS A 47 11.64 7.08 -16.32
C LYS A 47 11.93 6.01 -17.34
N PRO A 48 11.28 4.85 -17.22
CA PRO A 48 11.23 3.96 -18.35
C PRO A 48 10.59 4.73 -19.50
N LEU A 49 11.39 5.13 -20.46
CA LEU A 49 10.94 5.54 -21.77
C LEU A 49 10.30 4.29 -22.40
N ARG A 50 9.02 4.07 -22.12
CA ARG A 50 8.26 3.08 -22.85
C ARG A 50 7.86 3.73 -24.16
N LEU A 51 8.49 3.29 -25.22
CA LEU A 51 8.05 3.64 -26.56
C LEU A 51 6.97 2.63 -26.99
N ARG A 52 5.89 3.13 -27.58
CA ARG A 52 4.91 2.25 -28.22
C ARG A 52 5.58 1.47 -29.33
N PRO A 53 5.37 0.15 -29.42
CA PRO A 53 5.92 -0.65 -30.51
C PRO A 53 5.62 -0.03 -31.88
N GLY A 54 6.64 0.10 -32.73
CA GLY A 54 6.52 0.68 -34.05
C GLY A 54 6.34 2.19 -34.13
N THR A 55 6.47 2.91 -33.00
CA THR A 55 6.37 4.38 -32.94
C THR A 55 7.48 4.99 -32.10
N ASN A 56 7.67 6.31 -32.18
CA ASN A 56 8.53 7.07 -31.28
C ASN A 56 7.73 7.74 -30.13
N GLN A 57 6.49 7.32 -29.91
CA GLN A 57 5.65 7.87 -28.86
C GLN A 57 6.02 7.27 -27.50
N VAL A 58 6.21 8.14 -26.52
CA VAL A 58 6.45 7.76 -25.12
C VAL A 58 5.10 7.37 -24.50
N ILE A 59 5.06 6.20 -23.87
CA ILE A 59 3.93 5.78 -23.04
C ILE A 59 4.06 6.44 -21.68
N THR A 60 3.01 7.13 -21.24
CA THR A 60 2.95 7.86 -19.96
C THR A 60 1.82 7.34 -19.08
N ILE A 61 1.69 7.91 -17.87
CA ILE A 61 0.55 7.61 -16.99
C ILE A 61 -0.79 8.05 -17.59
N ASP A 62 -0.77 8.89 -18.63
CA ASP A 62 -1.97 9.33 -19.33
C ASP A 62 -2.49 8.28 -20.33
N ASP A 63 -1.64 7.33 -20.70
CA ASP A 63 -2.03 6.21 -21.54
C ASP A 63 -2.77 5.15 -20.73
N SER A 64 -3.95 4.74 -21.19
CA SER A 64 -4.83 3.80 -20.47
C SER A 64 -4.17 2.45 -20.17
N ASP A 65 -3.37 1.93 -21.09
CA ASP A 65 -2.65 0.68 -20.93
C ASP A 65 -1.58 0.75 -19.82
N PHE A 66 -0.81 1.84 -19.77
CA PHE A 66 0.15 2.06 -18.69
C PHE A 66 -0.55 2.33 -17.37
N PHE A 67 -1.60 3.15 -17.38
CA PHE A 67 -2.40 3.48 -16.20
C PHE A 67 -2.98 2.21 -15.56
N VAL A 68 -3.62 1.35 -16.35
CA VAL A 68 -4.16 0.07 -15.86
C VAL A 68 -3.05 -0.84 -15.32
N SER A 69 -1.94 -1.00 -16.05
CA SER A 69 -0.82 -1.82 -15.58
C SER A 69 -0.26 -1.34 -14.24
N GLN A 70 -0.20 -0.01 -14.06
CA GLN A 70 0.29 0.59 -12.83
C GLN A 70 -0.64 0.33 -11.64
N HIS A 71 -1.97 0.28 -11.88
CA HIS A 71 -2.94 -0.06 -10.83
C HIS A 71 -2.80 -1.50 -10.33
N TYR A 72 -2.56 -2.45 -11.25
CA TYR A 72 -2.22 -3.82 -10.84
C TYR A 72 -1.00 -3.88 -9.93
N VAL A 73 0.05 -3.13 -10.27
CA VAL A 73 1.26 -3.07 -9.45
C VAL A 73 1.01 -2.38 -8.11
N ASP A 74 0.31 -1.25 -8.11
CA ASP A 74 0.11 -0.43 -6.92
C ASP A 74 -0.87 -1.06 -5.92
N PHE A 75 -1.94 -1.71 -6.40
CA PHE A 75 -2.99 -2.27 -5.54
C PHE A 75 -2.92 -3.79 -5.37
N LEU A 76 -2.56 -4.53 -6.42
CA LEU A 76 -2.57 -6.00 -6.40
C LEU A 76 -1.17 -6.61 -6.29
N ASN A 77 -0.13 -5.78 -6.36
CA ASN A 77 1.27 -6.19 -6.22
C ASN A 77 1.70 -7.27 -7.24
N ARG A 78 1.11 -7.23 -8.42
CA ARG A 78 1.40 -8.12 -9.55
C ARG A 78 1.20 -7.43 -10.89
N PHE A 79 1.70 -8.03 -11.95
CA PHE A 79 1.34 -7.61 -13.30
C PHE A 79 -0.08 -8.10 -13.67
N PRO A 80 -0.79 -7.39 -14.56
CA PRO A 80 -2.06 -7.86 -15.06
C PRO A 80 -1.91 -9.16 -15.85
N ASP A 81 -2.89 -10.04 -15.73
CA ASP A 81 -3.12 -11.08 -16.71
C ASP A 81 -3.78 -10.48 -17.96
N THR A 82 -3.72 -11.21 -19.09
CA THR A 82 -4.20 -10.69 -20.38
C THR A 82 -5.69 -10.35 -20.36
N SER A 83 -6.52 -11.15 -19.70
CA SER A 83 -7.97 -10.95 -19.66
C SER A 83 -8.35 -9.72 -18.83
N GLY A 84 -7.78 -9.60 -17.64
CA GLY A 84 -8.00 -8.44 -16.77
C GLY A 84 -7.45 -7.14 -17.36
N PHE A 85 -6.27 -7.21 -17.98
CA PHE A 85 -5.70 -6.05 -18.69
C PHE A 85 -6.63 -5.55 -19.80
N ASN A 86 -7.07 -6.46 -20.69
CA ASN A 86 -7.95 -6.11 -21.80
C ASN A 86 -9.30 -5.57 -21.31
N TYR A 87 -9.87 -6.17 -20.24
CA TYR A 87 -11.11 -5.70 -19.64
C TYR A 87 -10.99 -4.24 -19.16
N TRP A 88 -9.97 -3.94 -18.37
CA TRP A 88 -9.81 -2.60 -17.81
C TRP A 88 -9.43 -1.55 -18.85
N VAL A 89 -8.58 -1.89 -19.81
CA VAL A 89 -8.24 -0.97 -20.91
C VAL A 89 -9.47 -0.70 -21.78
N SER A 90 -10.35 -1.68 -21.99
CA SER A 90 -11.58 -1.50 -22.76
C SER A 90 -12.56 -0.52 -22.12
N GLN A 91 -12.47 -0.25 -20.81
CA GLN A 91 -13.32 0.75 -20.14
C GLN A 91 -13.09 2.17 -20.68
N PHE A 92 -11.94 2.43 -21.28
CA PHE A 92 -11.61 3.70 -21.94
C PHE A 92 -12.07 3.76 -23.40
N ALA A 93 -12.53 2.63 -23.96
CA ALA A 93 -13.01 2.59 -25.36
C ALA A 93 -14.23 3.50 -25.52
N GLY A 94 -14.23 4.27 -26.62
CA GLY A 94 -15.30 5.22 -26.91
C GLY A 94 -15.15 6.60 -26.24
N CYS A 95 -14.17 6.82 -25.37
CA CYS A 95 -13.85 8.14 -24.89
C CYS A 95 -13.18 8.98 -25.98
N SER A 96 -13.86 10.05 -26.41
CA SER A 96 -13.35 11.00 -27.40
C SER A 96 -12.97 12.36 -26.80
N THR A 97 -13.23 12.56 -25.51
CA THR A 97 -12.94 13.81 -24.81
C THR A 97 -12.08 13.54 -23.56
N GLN A 98 -11.28 14.52 -23.17
CA GLN A 98 -10.47 14.45 -21.95
C GLN A 98 -11.33 14.26 -20.70
N SER A 99 -12.50 14.91 -20.62
CA SER A 99 -13.42 14.72 -19.51
C SER A 99 -13.89 13.27 -19.37
N CYS A 100 -14.23 12.59 -20.48
CA CYS A 100 -14.57 11.16 -20.47
C CYS A 100 -13.39 10.33 -19.94
N ILE A 101 -12.18 10.57 -20.43
CA ILE A 101 -10.98 9.86 -20.02
C ILE A 101 -10.74 10.04 -18.52
N ASN A 102 -10.85 11.28 -18.01
CA ASN A 102 -10.66 11.59 -16.59
C ASN A 102 -11.69 10.87 -15.71
N THR A 103 -12.96 10.86 -16.11
CA THR A 103 -14.01 10.10 -15.42
C THR A 103 -13.67 8.62 -15.40
N LYS A 104 -13.26 8.03 -16.51
CA LYS A 104 -12.87 6.62 -16.58
C LYS A 104 -11.64 6.29 -15.76
N ARG A 105 -10.68 7.20 -15.66
CA ARG A 105 -9.52 7.03 -14.77
C ARG A 105 -9.96 6.93 -13.30
N ILE A 106 -10.91 7.76 -12.88
CA ILE A 106 -11.45 7.71 -11.52
C ILE A 106 -12.23 6.41 -11.31
N ASP A 107 -13.13 6.05 -12.22
CA ASP A 107 -13.93 4.83 -12.15
C ASP A 107 -13.05 3.58 -12.03
N VAL A 108 -12.10 3.43 -12.94
CA VAL A 108 -11.15 2.29 -12.96
C VAL A 108 -10.30 2.26 -11.69
N SER A 109 -9.73 3.40 -11.29
CA SER A 109 -8.94 3.49 -10.06
C SER A 109 -9.73 3.05 -8.83
N ASN A 110 -10.97 3.55 -8.69
CA ASN A 110 -11.81 3.22 -7.56
C ASN A 110 -12.20 1.73 -7.56
N ALA A 111 -12.44 1.17 -8.73
CA ALA A 111 -12.82 -0.24 -8.88
C ALA A 111 -11.74 -1.19 -8.34
N PHE A 112 -10.45 -0.86 -8.49
CA PHE A 112 -9.37 -1.69 -7.94
C PHE A 112 -9.44 -1.88 -6.42
N PHE A 113 -10.00 -0.92 -5.68
CA PHE A 113 -10.24 -1.10 -4.25
C PHE A 113 -11.42 -2.06 -3.97
N PHE A 114 -12.47 -2.02 -4.79
CA PHE A 114 -13.65 -2.89 -4.60
C PHE A 114 -13.44 -4.32 -5.09
N GLU A 115 -12.50 -4.53 -6.00
CA GLU A 115 -12.24 -5.85 -6.55
C GLU A 115 -11.97 -6.88 -5.45
N LEU A 116 -12.57 -8.05 -5.60
CA LEU A 116 -12.44 -9.14 -4.64
C LEU A 116 -10.98 -9.49 -4.36
N GLU A 117 -10.14 -9.43 -5.39
CA GLU A 117 -8.71 -9.71 -5.23
C GLU A 117 -8.05 -8.73 -4.26
N PHE A 118 -8.34 -7.42 -4.37
CA PHE A 118 -7.80 -6.44 -3.42
C PHE A 118 -8.34 -6.67 -2.01
N GLN A 119 -9.64 -6.97 -1.88
CA GLN A 119 -10.25 -7.24 -0.58
C GLN A 119 -9.65 -8.47 0.10
N GLN A 120 -9.22 -9.46 -0.68
CA GLN A 120 -8.58 -10.68 -0.19
C GLN A 120 -7.04 -10.58 -0.10
N THR A 121 -6.43 -9.49 -0.55
CA THR A 121 -4.97 -9.28 -0.48
C THR A 121 -4.61 -8.07 0.36
N GLY A 122 -4.54 -6.88 -0.22
CA GLY A 122 -4.15 -5.66 0.49
C GLY A 122 -5.04 -5.33 1.67
N ALA A 123 -6.36 -5.38 1.49
CA ALA A 123 -7.31 -5.12 2.57
C ALA A 123 -7.31 -6.23 3.64
N TYR A 124 -7.08 -7.48 3.26
CA TYR A 124 -6.86 -8.58 4.21
C TYR A 124 -5.67 -8.29 5.14
N VAL A 125 -4.53 -7.90 4.58
CA VAL A 125 -3.34 -7.56 5.38
C VAL A 125 -3.63 -6.39 6.32
N TYR A 126 -4.28 -5.34 5.83
CA TYR A 126 -4.69 -4.21 6.66
C TYR A 126 -5.57 -4.68 7.84
N ARG A 127 -6.59 -5.50 7.59
CA ARG A 127 -7.48 -6.03 8.63
C ARG A 127 -6.75 -6.95 9.62
N LEU A 128 -5.75 -7.71 9.16
CA LEU A 128 -4.91 -8.52 10.05
C LEU A 128 -4.20 -7.65 11.10
N TYR A 129 -3.61 -6.52 10.69
CA TYR A 129 -3.02 -5.55 11.60
C TYR A 129 -4.06 -4.96 12.55
N ARG A 130 -5.22 -4.56 12.03
CA ARG A 130 -6.26 -3.92 12.83
C ARG A 130 -6.88 -4.88 13.87
N ALA A 131 -7.19 -6.11 13.47
CA ALA A 131 -7.68 -7.14 14.40
C ALA A 131 -6.65 -7.48 15.48
N SER A 132 -5.35 -7.47 15.13
CA SER A 132 -4.27 -7.83 16.04
C SER A 132 -3.95 -6.72 17.04
N PHE A 133 -3.84 -5.49 16.59
CA PHE A 133 -3.28 -4.40 17.40
C PHE A 133 -4.29 -3.29 17.71
N GLY A 134 -5.44 -3.28 17.03
CA GLY A 134 -6.45 -2.24 17.23
C GLY A 134 -5.91 -0.84 16.98
N ASN A 135 -6.03 0.03 17.98
CA ASN A 135 -5.54 1.42 17.97
C ASN A 135 -4.10 1.58 18.49
N ASN A 136 -3.37 0.46 18.69
CA ASN A 136 -2.00 0.45 19.22
C ASN A 136 -1.09 -0.32 18.28
N GLN A 137 -0.95 0.17 17.05
CA GLN A 137 -0.11 -0.46 16.02
C GLN A 137 1.38 -0.44 16.42
N PRO A 138 2.16 -1.48 16.06
CA PRO A 138 3.58 -1.54 16.37
C PRO A 138 4.37 -0.36 15.79
N ALA A 139 5.37 0.10 16.55
CA ALA A 139 6.34 1.10 16.08
C ALA A 139 7.22 0.53 14.93
N PRO A 140 7.82 1.39 14.09
CA PRO A 140 7.87 2.84 14.25
C PRO A 140 6.65 3.54 13.63
N ASN A 141 6.05 4.43 14.39
CA ASN A 141 5.06 5.38 13.87
C ASN A 141 5.77 6.67 13.48
N PRO A 142 5.79 7.02 12.20
CA PRO A 142 6.73 8.00 11.70
C PRO A 142 6.36 9.46 11.99
N HIS A 143 5.11 9.76 12.33
CA HIS A 143 4.60 11.14 12.34
C HIS A 143 3.58 11.38 13.46
N PRO A 144 4.03 11.52 14.72
CA PRO A 144 3.12 11.98 15.79
C PRO A 144 2.62 13.40 15.46
N ASP A 145 1.33 13.61 15.49
CA ASP A 145 0.71 14.92 15.32
C ASP A 145 0.00 15.33 16.61
N SER A 146 0.39 16.48 17.18
CA SER A 146 -0.17 16.98 18.45
C SER A 146 -1.63 17.40 18.35
N ASN A 147 -2.15 17.68 17.15
CA ASN A 147 -3.57 18.01 16.92
C ASN A 147 -4.46 16.77 16.86
N PHE A 148 -3.86 15.60 16.63
CA PHE A 148 -4.56 14.32 16.54
C PHE A 148 -3.82 13.26 17.37
N PRO A 149 -3.73 13.41 18.69
CA PRO A 149 -2.90 12.55 19.53
C PRO A 149 -3.32 11.09 19.43
N GLY A 150 -2.37 10.23 19.09
CA GLY A 150 -2.57 8.79 18.97
C GLY A 150 -3.25 8.30 17.68
N GLU A 151 -3.59 9.17 16.73
CA GLU A 151 -4.15 8.72 15.45
C GLU A 151 -3.11 7.99 14.58
N ASP A 152 -1.84 8.38 14.66
CA ASP A 152 -0.72 7.69 14.04
C ASP A 152 -0.58 6.24 14.51
N LEU A 153 -0.90 5.98 15.79
CA LEU A 153 -0.89 4.64 16.38
C LEU A 153 -2.00 3.73 15.86
N LYS A 154 -3.00 4.28 15.19
CA LYS A 154 -4.14 3.52 14.66
C LYS A 154 -3.89 2.95 13.26
N MET A 155 -2.78 3.32 12.63
CA MET A 155 -2.46 2.93 11.25
C MET A 155 -1.25 2.00 11.21
N PRO A 156 -1.31 0.89 10.45
CA PRO A 156 -0.13 0.07 10.21
C PRO A 156 1.01 0.88 9.61
N ASN A 157 2.25 0.59 10.01
CA ASN A 157 3.41 1.17 9.35
C ASN A 157 3.48 0.71 7.89
N TYR A 158 3.68 1.65 6.96
CA TYR A 158 3.71 1.35 5.52
C TYR A 158 4.76 0.32 5.15
N THR A 159 5.98 0.39 5.71
CA THR A 159 7.07 -0.53 5.37
C THR A 159 6.73 -1.96 5.75
N ALA A 160 6.19 -2.16 6.95
CA ALA A 160 5.75 -3.47 7.43
C ALA A 160 4.54 -3.98 6.63
N PHE A 161 3.53 -3.13 6.44
CA PHE A 161 2.34 -3.45 5.63
C PHE A 161 2.72 -3.87 4.21
N LYS A 162 3.61 -3.12 3.57
CA LYS A 162 4.09 -3.40 2.22
C LYS A 162 4.82 -4.73 2.13
N ALA A 163 5.68 -5.04 3.09
CA ALA A 163 6.39 -6.33 3.13
C ALA A 163 5.39 -7.50 3.24
N ASP A 164 4.38 -7.38 4.10
CA ASP A 164 3.37 -8.42 4.28
C ASP A 164 2.45 -8.55 3.07
N ARG A 165 2.08 -7.44 2.44
CA ARG A 165 1.27 -7.44 1.22
C ARG A 165 1.93 -8.21 0.09
N GLN A 166 3.26 -8.24 0.03
CA GLN A 166 4.00 -9.02 -0.98
C GLN A 166 3.86 -10.53 -0.80
N LEU A 167 3.53 -10.99 0.40
CA LEU A 167 3.32 -12.41 0.70
C LEU A 167 1.92 -12.88 0.32
N VAL A 168 0.96 -11.97 0.15
CA VAL A 168 -0.44 -12.27 -0.14
C VAL A 168 -0.82 -11.67 -1.49
N VAL A 169 -0.30 -12.28 -2.55
CA VAL A 169 -0.62 -11.92 -3.94
C VAL A 169 -1.69 -12.86 -4.48
N GLY A 170 -2.66 -12.33 -5.22
CA GLY A 170 -3.76 -13.07 -5.82
C GLY A 170 -3.31 -14.22 -6.74
N GLY A 171 -4.27 -15.00 -7.22
CA GLY A 171 -4.05 -16.21 -8.01
C GLY A 171 -4.17 -17.50 -7.20
N SER A 172 -3.53 -18.58 -7.68
CA SER A 172 -3.61 -19.89 -7.03
C SER A 172 -3.11 -19.86 -5.58
N ASN A 173 -3.75 -20.66 -4.72
CA ASN A 173 -3.38 -20.84 -3.31
C ASN A 173 -3.49 -19.58 -2.44
N LEU A 174 -4.34 -18.61 -2.81
CA LEU A 174 -4.50 -17.36 -2.05
C LEU A 174 -4.86 -17.63 -0.57
N ALA A 175 -5.83 -18.50 -0.31
CA ALA A 175 -6.22 -18.88 1.06
C ALA A 175 -5.05 -19.45 1.88
N GLN A 176 -4.19 -20.23 1.25
CA GLN A 176 -2.99 -20.74 1.90
C GLN A 176 -1.99 -19.63 2.21
N LYS A 177 -1.75 -18.72 1.27
CA LYS A 177 -0.87 -17.56 1.49
C LYS A 177 -1.36 -16.67 2.63
N GLN A 178 -2.68 -16.45 2.71
CA GLN A 178 -3.30 -15.71 3.82
C GLN A 178 -3.08 -16.41 5.17
N LEU A 179 -3.29 -17.74 5.22
CA LEU A 179 -3.05 -18.53 6.42
C LEU A 179 -1.57 -18.57 6.81
N ASP A 180 -0.67 -18.70 5.84
CA ASP A 180 0.77 -18.70 6.07
C ASP A 180 1.23 -17.36 6.64
N LEU A 181 0.74 -16.24 6.09
CA LEU A 181 0.99 -14.93 6.66
C LEU A 181 0.46 -14.83 8.09
N ALA A 182 -0.78 -15.25 8.34
CA ALA A 182 -1.36 -15.19 9.68
C ALA A 182 -0.55 -16.01 10.70
N ASN A 183 -0.08 -17.22 10.32
CA ASN A 183 0.78 -18.05 11.16
C ASN A 183 2.13 -17.38 11.45
N ALA A 184 2.77 -16.80 10.43
CA ALA A 184 4.02 -16.05 10.61
C ALA A 184 3.81 -14.78 11.45
N PHE A 185 2.67 -14.11 11.28
CA PHE A 185 2.32 -12.88 11.97
C PHE A 185 2.15 -13.08 13.47
N VAL A 186 1.46 -14.15 13.88
CA VAL A 186 1.23 -14.44 15.31
C VAL A 186 2.49 -14.92 16.06
N ALA A 187 3.55 -15.26 15.33
CA ALA A 187 4.85 -15.62 15.89
C ALA A 187 5.77 -14.40 16.12
N ARG A 188 5.40 -13.21 15.63
CA ARG A 188 6.23 -11.99 15.74
C ARG A 188 6.36 -11.49 17.18
N PRO A 189 7.51 -10.88 17.53
CA PRO A 189 7.73 -10.34 18.88
C PRO A 189 6.65 -9.35 19.33
N GLU A 190 6.22 -8.44 18.45
CA GLU A 190 5.17 -7.47 18.76
C GLU A 190 3.81 -8.12 19.04
N PHE A 191 3.47 -9.20 18.32
CA PHE A 191 2.25 -9.94 18.56
C PHE A 191 2.33 -10.73 19.86
N THR A 192 3.43 -11.43 20.11
CA THR A 192 3.63 -12.23 21.34
C THR A 192 3.79 -11.37 22.59
N THR A 193 4.22 -10.12 22.44
CA THR A 193 4.20 -9.13 23.53
C THR A 193 2.77 -8.76 23.91
N LYS A 194 1.90 -8.51 22.93
CA LYS A 194 0.49 -8.17 23.17
C LYS A 194 -0.33 -9.39 23.64
N TYR A 195 -0.06 -10.56 23.04
CA TYR A 195 -0.73 -11.82 23.34
C TYR A 195 0.29 -12.85 23.85
N PRO A 196 0.74 -12.74 25.12
CA PRO A 196 1.82 -13.56 25.64
C PRO A 196 1.46 -15.05 25.70
N ALA A 197 2.48 -15.90 25.90
CA ALA A 197 2.30 -17.34 26.03
C ALA A 197 1.46 -17.75 27.25
N SER A 198 1.30 -16.85 28.23
CA SER A 198 0.41 -17.07 29.37
C SER A 198 -1.08 -17.12 29.00
N LEU A 199 -1.47 -16.57 27.82
CA LEU A 199 -2.78 -16.82 27.22
C LEU A 199 -2.75 -18.19 26.53
N ALA A 200 -2.71 -19.26 27.34
CA ALA A 200 -2.37 -20.62 26.90
C ALA A 200 -3.58 -21.44 26.41
N THR A 201 -4.79 -20.97 26.69
CA THR A 201 -6.03 -21.66 26.27
C THR A 201 -6.74 -20.88 25.16
N ALA A 202 -7.60 -21.58 24.42
CA ALA A 202 -8.41 -20.98 23.38
C ALA A 202 -9.27 -19.82 23.92
N ASP A 203 -9.89 -20.04 25.09
CA ASP A 203 -10.75 -19.05 25.74
C ASP A 203 -9.96 -17.76 26.05
N GLN A 204 -8.81 -17.90 26.71
CA GLN A 204 -7.98 -16.75 27.09
C GLN A 204 -7.53 -15.93 25.89
N PHE A 205 -7.07 -16.61 24.85
CA PHE A 205 -6.60 -15.95 23.64
C PHE A 205 -7.73 -15.29 22.87
N VAL A 206 -8.83 -16.02 22.62
CA VAL A 206 -9.99 -15.50 21.90
C VAL A 206 -10.61 -14.31 22.63
N ASP A 207 -10.78 -14.40 23.96
CA ASP A 207 -11.30 -13.30 24.76
C ASP A 207 -10.41 -12.05 24.69
N ALA A 208 -9.09 -12.21 24.70
CA ALA A 208 -8.14 -11.09 24.56
C ALA A 208 -8.22 -10.45 23.16
N VAL A 209 -8.37 -11.23 22.10
CA VAL A 209 -8.54 -10.71 20.74
C VAL A 209 -9.90 -10.01 20.59
N LEU A 210 -10.98 -10.61 21.07
CA LEU A 210 -12.31 -10.00 21.06
C LEU A 210 -12.34 -8.71 21.86
N ALA A 211 -11.63 -8.64 23.00
CA ALA A 211 -11.48 -7.42 23.77
C ALA A 211 -10.75 -6.32 22.99
N THR A 212 -9.71 -6.67 22.21
CA THR A 212 -9.04 -5.69 21.33
C THR A 212 -10.01 -5.14 20.29
N VAL A 213 -10.74 -6.00 19.60
CA VAL A 213 -11.71 -5.61 18.56
C VAL A 213 -12.84 -4.75 19.18
N GLN A 214 -13.35 -5.14 20.35
CA GLN A 214 -14.41 -4.40 21.03
C GLN A 214 -13.94 -3.05 21.56
N ASN A 215 -12.83 -3.02 22.31
CA ASN A 215 -12.40 -1.82 23.05
C ASN A 215 -11.75 -0.78 22.12
N ASP A 216 -10.97 -1.23 21.14
CA ASP A 216 -10.23 -0.34 20.25
C ASP A 216 -11.05 0.05 19.01
N LEU A 217 -11.86 -0.87 18.48
CA LEU A 217 -12.57 -0.68 17.21
C LEU A 217 -14.09 -0.48 17.39
N GLY A 218 -14.61 -0.70 18.61
CA GLY A 218 -16.03 -0.55 18.92
C GLY A 218 -16.92 -1.68 18.33
N VAL A 219 -16.32 -2.79 17.90
CA VAL A 219 -17.04 -3.86 17.22
C VAL A 219 -17.26 -5.06 18.15
N ASN A 220 -18.50 -5.41 18.38
CA ASN A 220 -18.85 -6.57 19.18
C ASN A 220 -18.94 -7.83 18.31
N LEU A 221 -18.05 -8.79 18.54
CA LEU A 221 -18.03 -10.11 17.91
C LEU A 221 -18.20 -11.25 18.93
N GLN A 222 -18.80 -11.00 20.09
CA GLN A 222 -18.99 -12.04 21.12
C GLN A 222 -19.84 -13.22 20.65
N SER A 223 -20.77 -13.02 19.72
CA SER A 223 -21.53 -14.11 19.08
C SER A 223 -20.62 -15.12 18.38
N GLU A 224 -19.46 -14.69 17.92
CA GLU A 224 -18.51 -15.50 17.15
C GLU A 224 -17.48 -16.23 18.03
N ARG A 225 -17.51 -16.00 19.35
CA ARG A 225 -16.54 -16.54 20.30
C ARG A 225 -16.33 -18.06 20.17
N ASN A 226 -17.41 -18.81 20.12
CA ASN A 226 -17.34 -20.28 20.03
C ASN A 226 -16.75 -20.75 18.68
N GLY A 227 -17.07 -20.05 17.59
CA GLY A 227 -16.48 -20.29 16.28
C GLY A 227 -14.95 -20.02 16.28
N LEU A 228 -14.54 -18.93 16.94
CA LEU A 228 -13.11 -18.60 17.08
C LEU A 228 -12.35 -19.61 17.96
N ILE A 229 -12.97 -20.11 19.03
CA ILE A 229 -12.41 -21.19 19.86
C ILE A 229 -12.25 -22.48 19.05
N ALA A 230 -13.22 -22.83 18.22
CA ALA A 230 -13.12 -23.98 17.33
C ALA A 230 -11.98 -23.84 16.31
N LEU A 231 -11.79 -22.64 15.76
CA LEU A 231 -10.68 -22.31 14.88
C LEU A 231 -9.31 -22.43 15.60
N TRP A 232 -9.24 -21.93 16.84
CA TRP A 232 -8.03 -22.08 17.65
C TRP A 232 -7.69 -23.56 17.90
N ASN A 233 -8.67 -24.37 18.23
CA ASN A 233 -8.49 -25.81 18.49
C ASN A 233 -8.04 -26.59 17.24
N SER A 234 -8.39 -26.13 16.04
CA SER A 234 -8.02 -26.78 14.79
C SER A 234 -6.73 -26.27 14.16
N GLY A 235 -6.34 -25.01 14.39
CA GLY A 235 -5.21 -24.36 13.69
C GLY A 235 -4.50 -23.27 14.50
N GLY A 236 -4.75 -23.18 15.80
CA GLY A 236 -4.06 -22.26 16.70
C GLY A 236 -4.39 -20.78 16.45
N ARG A 237 -3.51 -19.92 16.97
CA ARG A 237 -3.65 -18.46 16.91
C ARG A 237 -3.76 -17.93 15.48
N GLY A 238 -2.96 -18.50 14.55
CA GLY A 238 -2.97 -18.08 13.15
C GLY A 238 -4.31 -18.33 12.47
N ALA A 239 -4.98 -19.46 12.74
CA ALA A 239 -6.31 -19.74 12.17
C ALA A 239 -7.37 -18.75 12.66
N VAL A 240 -7.32 -18.34 13.92
CA VAL A 240 -8.20 -17.30 14.48
C VAL A 240 -7.98 -15.98 13.75
N MET A 241 -6.72 -15.50 13.66
CA MET A 241 -6.40 -14.21 13.04
C MET A 241 -6.68 -14.21 11.54
N TYR A 242 -6.42 -15.34 10.87
CA TYR A 242 -6.76 -15.52 9.46
C TYR A 242 -8.25 -15.27 9.23
N ARG A 243 -9.12 -15.93 9.98
CA ARG A 243 -10.57 -15.84 9.75
C ARG A 243 -11.17 -14.52 10.21
N LEU A 244 -10.61 -13.86 11.21
CA LEU A 244 -11.02 -12.50 11.56
C LEU A 244 -10.75 -11.50 10.42
N ALA A 245 -9.64 -11.63 9.72
CA ALA A 245 -9.25 -10.71 8.65
C ALA A 245 -9.84 -11.06 7.27
N ASP A 246 -10.33 -12.31 7.09
CA ASP A 246 -10.80 -12.85 5.80
C ASP A 246 -12.18 -12.28 5.44
N ASP A 247 -12.31 -11.72 4.23
CA ASP A 247 -13.58 -11.20 3.66
C ASP A 247 -14.28 -12.24 2.75
N ASN A 248 -14.05 -13.50 2.97
CA ASN A 248 -14.69 -14.55 2.20
C ASN A 248 -15.99 -15.02 2.87
N VAL A 249 -17.05 -14.26 2.71
CA VAL A 249 -18.35 -14.46 3.33
C VAL A 249 -18.94 -15.86 3.07
N GLY A 250 -18.59 -16.49 1.94
CA GLY A 250 -19.14 -17.80 1.58
C GLY A 250 -18.46 -19.00 2.25
N THR A 251 -17.26 -18.85 2.76
CA THR A 251 -16.45 -19.93 3.35
C THR A 251 -15.91 -19.62 4.74
N ASN A 252 -16.09 -18.40 5.24
CA ASN A 252 -15.69 -18.04 6.59
C ASN A 252 -16.67 -18.67 7.60
N PRO A 253 -16.18 -19.47 8.57
CA PRO A 253 -17.04 -20.11 9.56
C PRO A 253 -17.57 -19.17 10.65
N ILE A 254 -17.12 -17.89 10.65
CA ILE A 254 -17.58 -16.84 11.56
C ILE A 254 -18.15 -15.67 10.78
N ASN A 255 -19.07 -14.92 11.39
CA ASN A 255 -19.57 -13.67 10.84
C ASN A 255 -18.70 -12.48 11.32
N ASN A 256 -17.63 -12.20 10.61
CA ASN A 256 -16.76 -11.05 10.86
C ASN A 256 -17.20 -9.77 10.12
N ARG A 257 -18.36 -9.79 9.46
CA ARG A 257 -18.86 -8.66 8.66
C ARG A 257 -18.92 -7.33 9.43
N PRO A 258 -19.37 -7.30 10.72
CA PRO A 258 -19.36 -6.07 11.49
C PRO A 258 -17.96 -5.42 11.61
N PHE A 259 -16.92 -6.24 11.74
CA PHE A 259 -15.53 -5.75 11.78
C PHE A 259 -15.07 -5.24 10.41
N ILE A 260 -15.36 -5.97 9.34
CA ILE A 260 -15.01 -5.57 7.98
C ILE A 260 -15.63 -4.23 7.62
N ASP A 261 -16.92 -4.05 7.94
CA ASP A 261 -17.65 -2.82 7.64
C ASP A 261 -17.16 -1.64 8.49
N ALA A 262 -16.84 -1.85 9.76
CA ALA A 262 -16.31 -0.81 10.64
C ALA A 262 -14.94 -0.28 10.18
N GLU A 263 -14.10 -1.17 9.67
CA GLU A 263 -12.75 -0.81 9.20
C GLU A 263 -12.70 -0.40 7.70
N TYR A 264 -13.81 -0.51 6.96
CA TYR A 264 -13.83 -0.36 5.51
C TYR A 264 -13.35 1.01 5.03
N ASN A 265 -13.91 2.10 5.56
CA ASN A 265 -13.52 3.46 5.15
C ASN A 265 -12.10 3.79 5.58
N ARG A 266 -11.68 3.33 6.75
CA ARG A 266 -10.30 3.51 7.23
C ARG A 266 -9.30 2.74 6.35
N ALA A 267 -9.64 1.52 5.97
CA ALA A 267 -8.86 0.72 5.02
C ALA A 267 -8.78 1.41 3.65
N PHE A 268 -9.89 1.94 3.15
CA PHE A 268 -9.92 2.68 1.89
C PHE A 268 -8.94 3.85 1.93
N VAL A 269 -9.05 4.74 2.92
CA VAL A 269 -8.16 5.91 3.03
C VAL A 269 -6.69 5.49 3.15
N TYR A 270 -6.39 4.52 4.03
CA TYR A 270 -5.02 4.02 4.21
C TYR A 270 -4.43 3.49 2.89
N THR A 271 -5.21 2.74 2.13
CA THR A 271 -4.72 2.11 0.90
C THR A 271 -4.52 3.09 -0.24
N GLN A 272 -5.20 4.25 -0.25
CA GLN A 272 -4.87 5.32 -1.21
C GLN A 272 -3.46 5.87 -0.97
N TYR A 273 -3.08 6.15 0.28
CA TYR A 273 -1.72 6.57 0.62
C TYR A 273 -0.69 5.49 0.28
N SER A 274 -0.94 4.26 0.69
CA SER A 274 0.01 3.16 0.47
C SER A 274 0.12 2.73 -0.99
N GLY A 275 -0.94 2.80 -1.77
CA GLY A 275 -0.98 2.46 -3.19
C GLY A 275 -0.42 3.59 -4.06
N TYR A 276 -1.08 4.75 -4.05
CA TYR A 276 -0.67 5.83 -4.94
C TYR A 276 0.61 6.53 -4.52
N LEU A 277 0.78 6.83 -3.23
CA LEU A 277 1.89 7.64 -2.75
C LEU A 277 3.05 6.80 -2.20
N ARG A 278 2.84 5.52 -1.97
CA ARG A 278 3.84 4.55 -1.49
C ARG A 278 4.56 5.01 -0.21
N ARG A 279 3.80 5.55 0.72
CA ARG A 279 4.29 6.02 2.02
C ARG A 279 3.24 5.89 3.12
N ASN A 280 3.67 6.12 4.36
CA ASN A 280 2.72 6.36 5.44
C ASN A 280 1.86 7.59 5.12
N SER A 281 0.59 7.57 5.52
CA SER A 281 -0.21 8.78 5.54
C SER A 281 0.32 9.74 6.59
N ASP A 282 0.26 11.03 6.31
CA ASP A 282 0.30 12.05 7.36
C ASP A 282 -1.05 12.06 8.10
N VAL A 283 -1.01 12.37 9.40
CA VAL A 283 -2.23 12.29 10.23
C VAL A 283 -3.29 13.31 9.81
N PRO A 284 -2.97 14.59 9.57
CA PRO A 284 -3.97 15.57 9.14
C PRO A 284 -4.69 15.18 7.84
N GLY A 285 -3.94 14.75 6.83
CA GLY A 285 -4.48 14.31 5.56
C GLY A 285 -5.33 13.05 5.68
N PHE A 286 -4.87 12.08 6.49
CA PHE A 286 -5.65 10.89 6.77
C PHE A 286 -6.98 11.20 7.44
N MET A 287 -6.98 12.05 8.48
CA MET A 287 -8.19 12.42 9.22
C MET A 287 -9.15 13.27 8.36
N PHE A 288 -8.61 14.15 7.52
CA PHE A 288 -9.42 14.89 6.57
C PHE A 288 -10.18 13.94 5.64
N TRP A 289 -9.47 13.03 4.97
CA TRP A 289 -10.10 12.11 4.03
C TRP A 289 -11.03 11.11 4.72
N LEU A 290 -10.66 10.61 5.89
CA LEU A 290 -11.54 9.75 6.67
C LEU A 290 -12.84 10.47 7.05
N GLY A 291 -12.77 11.75 7.42
CA GLY A 291 -13.93 12.59 7.66
C GLY A 291 -14.82 12.73 6.41
N GLN A 292 -14.19 12.93 5.22
CA GLN A 292 -14.94 13.04 3.95
C GLN A 292 -15.68 11.72 3.61
N VAL A 293 -15.00 10.57 3.67
CA VAL A 293 -15.62 9.28 3.32
C VAL A 293 -16.62 8.79 4.37
N ASN A 294 -16.50 9.23 5.62
CA ASN A 294 -17.49 8.98 6.68
C ASN A 294 -18.69 9.94 6.64
N GLY A 295 -18.62 11.00 5.86
CA GLY A 295 -19.71 11.98 5.69
C GLY A 295 -20.90 11.49 4.86
N GLY A 296 -20.92 10.22 4.46
CA GLY A 296 -21.97 9.55 3.70
C GLY A 296 -22.22 8.13 4.21
N PRO A 297 -23.08 7.38 3.53
CA PRO A 297 -23.26 5.95 3.82
C PRO A 297 -21.98 5.16 3.60
N LEU A 298 -21.88 4.00 4.24
CA LEU A 298 -20.75 3.09 4.02
C LEU A 298 -20.65 2.75 2.52
N ARG A 299 -19.43 2.86 1.97
CA ARG A 299 -19.15 2.62 0.55
C ARG A 299 -19.76 3.66 -0.40
N ASP A 300 -19.85 4.90 0.05
CA ASP A 300 -20.29 6.00 -0.82
C ASP A 300 -19.28 6.25 -1.94
N ILE A 301 -19.65 5.80 -3.14
CA ILE A 301 -18.78 5.89 -4.33
C ILE A 301 -18.42 7.35 -4.64
N SER A 302 -19.33 8.30 -4.44
CA SER A 302 -19.05 9.71 -4.75
C SER A 302 -17.97 10.29 -3.85
N LYS A 303 -17.97 9.94 -2.56
CA LYS A 303 -16.94 10.34 -1.61
C LYS A 303 -15.58 9.70 -1.91
N GLN A 304 -15.61 8.45 -2.33
CA GLN A 304 -14.41 7.73 -2.73
C GLN A 304 -13.83 8.27 -4.03
N HIS A 305 -14.65 8.59 -5.04
CA HIS A 305 -14.23 9.21 -6.28
C HIS A 305 -13.53 10.54 -6.05
N ALA A 306 -14.03 11.39 -5.12
CA ALA A 306 -13.40 12.65 -4.78
C ALA A 306 -11.96 12.45 -4.25
N MET A 307 -11.77 11.47 -3.36
CA MET A 307 -10.43 11.13 -2.86
C MET A 307 -9.53 10.55 -3.96
N VAL A 308 -10.03 9.56 -4.71
CA VAL A 308 -9.29 8.94 -5.81
C VAL A 308 -8.83 9.98 -6.82
N CYS A 309 -9.75 10.86 -7.26
CA CYS A 309 -9.41 11.94 -8.18
C CYS A 309 -8.28 12.81 -7.62
N SER A 310 -8.41 13.27 -6.38
CA SER A 310 -7.39 14.10 -5.74
C SER A 310 -6.02 13.43 -5.67
N PHE A 311 -5.97 12.10 -5.52
CA PHE A 311 -4.72 11.36 -5.47
C PHE A 311 -4.10 11.14 -6.84
N ILE A 312 -4.86 10.72 -7.85
CA ILE A 312 -4.33 10.48 -9.20
C ILE A 312 -3.97 11.78 -9.94
N THR A 313 -4.54 12.92 -9.54
CA THR A 313 -4.19 14.24 -10.06
C THR A 313 -3.15 14.96 -9.21
N SER A 314 -2.76 14.40 -8.04
CA SER A 314 -1.76 15.00 -7.18
C SER A 314 -0.39 15.05 -7.85
N GLN A 315 0.35 16.11 -7.59
CA GLN A 315 1.73 16.23 -8.06
C GLN A 315 2.60 15.07 -7.55
N GLU A 316 2.39 14.64 -6.30
CA GLU A 316 3.16 13.55 -5.68
C GLU A 316 3.00 12.24 -6.45
N TYR A 317 1.77 11.88 -6.84
CA TYR A 317 1.52 10.67 -7.63
C TYR A 317 2.14 10.79 -9.02
N GLN A 318 1.90 11.89 -9.73
CA GLN A 318 2.35 12.08 -11.11
C GLN A 318 3.88 12.11 -11.21
N LEU A 319 4.56 12.73 -10.24
CA LEU A 319 6.02 12.80 -10.21
C LEU A 319 6.70 11.44 -9.95
N ARG A 320 5.97 10.40 -9.59
CA ARG A 320 6.47 9.03 -9.62
C ARG A 320 6.82 8.58 -11.06
N PHE A 321 6.13 9.13 -12.06
CA PHE A 321 6.20 8.70 -13.46
C PHE A 321 6.78 9.77 -14.38
N GLY A 322 6.84 11.02 -13.98
CA GLY A 322 7.19 12.20 -14.76
C GLY A 322 7.98 13.25 -14.01
N SER A 323 8.71 14.09 -14.78
CA SER A 323 9.32 15.33 -14.27
C SER A 323 8.31 16.47 -14.18
N THR A 324 7.12 16.31 -14.79
CA THR A 324 6.07 17.33 -14.84
C THR A 324 4.75 16.69 -14.48
N ALA A 325 3.94 17.37 -13.70
CA ALA A 325 2.55 17.03 -13.49
C ALA A 325 1.72 17.67 -14.62
N THR A 326 0.89 16.85 -15.26
CA THR A 326 0.01 17.25 -16.37
C THR A 326 -1.43 17.42 -15.93
N HIS A 327 -1.81 16.86 -14.79
CA HIS A 327 -3.14 16.92 -14.18
C HIS A 327 -3.14 17.77 -12.92
N THR A 328 -4.31 18.34 -12.60
CA THR A 328 -4.53 19.11 -11.37
C THR A 328 -5.88 18.75 -10.74
N ASN A 329 -6.06 19.10 -9.47
CA ASN A 329 -7.33 18.89 -8.76
C ASN A 329 -8.52 19.65 -9.38
N ALA A 330 -8.30 20.60 -10.29
CA ALA A 330 -9.37 21.23 -11.05
C ALA A 330 -10.17 20.25 -11.92
N GLU A 331 -9.60 19.09 -12.21
CA GLU A 331 -10.27 18.01 -12.97
C GLU A 331 -11.23 17.19 -12.10
N CYS A 332 -11.23 17.39 -10.79
CA CYS A 332 -12.05 16.66 -9.82
C CYS A 332 -13.40 17.32 -9.50
N ASN A 333 -13.74 18.42 -10.18
CA ASN A 333 -14.98 19.20 -9.97
C ASN A 333 -16.09 18.75 -10.91
#